data_b5860e96a2836fd96eb4ac47435805b9
#
_entry.id   b5860e96a2836fd96eb4ac47435805b9
#
_cell.length_a   1.000
_cell.length_b   1.000
_cell.length_c   1.000
_cell.angle_alpha   90.00
_cell.angle_beta   90.00
_cell.angle_gamma   90.00
#
_symmetry.space_group_name_H-M   'P 1'
#
loop_
_entity.id
_entity.type
_entity.pdbx_description
1 polymer ?
#
loop_
_entity_poly.entity_id
_entity_poly.type
_entity_poly.pdbx_seq_one_letter_code
_entity_poly.pdbx_strand_id
1 'polypeptide(L)'
;MHNSELLDAFHLRLGRLAHASAQLDFNVGLALNWLGQHNSIDVDKLLDPKKTQLGQRLEKLEELIKKVYDHTKPQVASDFDAWFHRADKARALRNDYVHARWGMPGDLKDEEPYAFFLVLNWDMNPDQPDKTLKLTFNEFDRQIEEVSKLASDFMKLRDRHAKHAISAARPPSGVST
;
A
#
# COMPACT_ATOMS: atom_id res chain seq x y z
N MET A 1 31.63 10.71 0.58
CA MET A 1 31.23 9.35 0.17
C MET A 1 31.67 9.12 -1.26
N HIS A 2 32.20 7.95 -1.57
CA HIS A 2 32.58 7.59 -2.96
C HIS A 2 31.29 7.36 -3.78
N ASN A 3 31.30 7.65 -5.09
CA ASN A 3 30.12 7.46 -5.95
C ASN A 3 29.57 6.01 -5.90
N SER A 4 30.44 5.00 -5.75
CA SER A 4 30.02 3.61 -5.58
C SER A 4 29.26 3.37 -4.27
N GLU A 5 29.70 3.96 -3.18
CA GLU A 5 29.05 3.84 -1.85
C GLU A 5 27.67 4.50 -1.85
N LEU A 6 27.51 5.63 -2.54
CA LEU A 6 26.23 6.30 -2.70
C LEU A 6 25.25 5.43 -3.49
N LEU A 7 25.73 4.84 -4.58
CA LEU A 7 24.92 3.97 -5.43
C LEU A 7 24.47 2.71 -4.68
N ASP A 8 25.38 2.09 -3.93
CA ASP A 8 25.07 0.92 -3.12
C ASP A 8 24.04 1.25 -2.02
N ALA A 9 24.22 2.37 -1.33
CA ALA A 9 23.28 2.85 -0.32
C ALA A 9 21.88 3.17 -0.91
N PHE A 10 21.83 3.65 -2.14
CA PHE A 10 20.59 3.87 -2.87
C PHE A 10 19.92 2.55 -3.29
N HIS A 11 20.67 1.60 -3.87
CA HIS A 11 20.15 0.29 -4.27
C HIS A 11 19.61 -0.49 -3.06
N LEU A 12 20.26 -0.39 -1.90
CA LEU A 12 19.78 -0.97 -0.66
C LEU A 12 18.38 -0.42 -0.30
N ARG A 13 18.16 0.88 -0.43
CA ARG A 13 16.88 1.52 -0.15
C ARG A 13 15.79 1.11 -1.13
N LEU A 14 16.10 1.04 -2.42
CA LEU A 14 15.18 0.51 -3.43
C LEU A 14 14.77 -0.93 -3.11
N GLY A 15 15.72 -1.77 -2.73
CA GLY A 15 15.46 -3.16 -2.33
C GLY A 15 14.55 -3.23 -1.09
N ARG A 16 14.80 -2.40 -0.09
CA ARG A 16 13.94 -2.31 1.12
C ARG A 16 12.52 -1.83 0.79
N LEU A 17 12.37 -0.83 -0.09
CA LEU A 17 11.06 -0.37 -0.54
C LEU A 17 10.30 -1.46 -1.31
N ALA A 18 10.98 -2.15 -2.22
CA ALA A 18 10.40 -3.26 -2.96
C ALA A 18 9.92 -4.38 -2.03
N HIS A 19 10.73 -4.74 -1.03
CA HIS A 19 10.36 -5.72 -0.02
C HIS A 19 9.16 -5.28 0.82
N ALA A 20 9.14 -4.04 1.34
CA ALA A 20 8.03 -3.51 2.12
C ALA A 20 6.73 -3.47 1.29
N SER A 21 6.81 -3.11 0.01
CA SER A 21 5.68 -3.10 -0.91
C SER A 21 5.15 -4.50 -1.21
N ALA A 22 6.03 -5.48 -1.36
CA ALA A 22 5.64 -6.89 -1.54
C ALA A 22 4.98 -7.45 -0.28
N GLN A 23 5.46 -7.10 0.91
CA GLN A 23 4.82 -7.46 2.17
C GLN A 23 3.43 -6.85 2.30
N LEU A 24 3.25 -5.58 1.91
CA LEU A 24 1.94 -4.93 1.90
C LEU A 24 0.98 -5.67 0.97
N ASP A 25 1.40 -5.95 -0.28
CA ASP A 25 0.58 -6.66 -1.26
C ASP A 25 0.17 -8.06 -0.78
N PHE A 26 1.10 -8.81 -0.21
CA PHE A 26 0.84 -10.12 0.39
C PHE A 26 -0.19 -10.03 1.54
N ASN A 27 -0.03 -9.08 2.46
CA ASN A 27 -0.93 -8.92 3.60
C ASN A 27 -2.33 -8.43 3.19
N VAL A 28 -2.44 -7.58 2.17
CA VAL A 28 -3.73 -7.21 1.56
C VAL A 28 -4.42 -8.44 0.97
N GLY A 29 -3.69 -9.31 0.27
CA GLY A 29 -4.21 -10.58 -0.24
C GLY A 29 -4.70 -11.51 0.89
N LEU A 30 -3.95 -11.63 1.99
CA LEU A 30 -4.37 -12.41 3.17
C LEU A 30 -5.63 -11.82 3.81
N ALA A 31 -5.71 -10.49 3.93
CA ALA A 31 -6.89 -9.81 4.50
C ALA A 31 -8.14 -10.05 3.66
N LEU A 32 -8.04 -9.99 2.33
CA LEU A 32 -9.11 -10.31 1.40
C LEU A 32 -9.61 -11.73 1.61
N ASN A 33 -8.72 -12.72 1.59
CA ASN A 33 -9.09 -14.12 1.77
C ASN A 33 -9.74 -14.36 3.13
N TRP A 34 -9.16 -13.82 4.20
CA TRP A 34 -9.70 -13.97 5.55
C TRP A 34 -11.10 -13.35 5.69
N LEU A 35 -11.29 -12.11 5.23
CA LEU A 35 -12.60 -11.43 5.26
C LEU A 35 -13.62 -12.16 4.37
N GLY A 36 -13.21 -12.63 3.20
CA GLY A 36 -14.07 -13.39 2.30
C GLY A 36 -14.58 -14.68 2.94
N GLN A 37 -13.68 -15.48 3.50
CA GLN A 37 -14.05 -16.73 4.17
C GLN A 37 -14.99 -16.53 5.36
N HIS A 38 -14.73 -15.53 6.22
CA HIS A 38 -15.57 -15.26 7.38
C HIS A 38 -16.97 -14.74 7.02
N ASN A 39 -17.13 -14.15 5.84
CA ASN A 39 -18.39 -13.59 5.39
C ASN A 39 -19.04 -14.37 4.23
N SER A 40 -18.54 -15.55 3.93
CA SER A 40 -19.03 -16.41 2.84
C SER A 40 -19.01 -15.71 1.46
N ILE A 41 -18.01 -14.86 1.25
CA ILE A 41 -17.80 -14.13 0.00
C ILE A 41 -16.70 -14.83 -0.78
N ASP A 42 -16.99 -15.21 -2.02
CA ASP A 42 -16.03 -15.81 -2.95
C ASP A 42 -15.09 -14.71 -3.50
N VAL A 43 -13.90 -14.62 -2.92
CA VAL A 43 -12.90 -13.61 -3.27
C VAL A 43 -12.34 -13.83 -4.67
N ASP A 44 -12.24 -15.09 -5.12
CA ASP A 44 -11.71 -15.41 -6.45
C ASP A 44 -12.61 -14.85 -7.57
N LYS A 45 -13.90 -14.73 -7.30
CA LYS A 45 -14.83 -14.06 -8.23
C LYS A 45 -14.74 -12.53 -8.20
N LEU A 46 -14.18 -11.95 -7.13
CA LEU A 46 -14.02 -10.50 -7.00
C LEU A 46 -12.73 -10.00 -7.69
N LEU A 47 -11.72 -10.87 -7.81
CA LEU A 47 -10.43 -10.54 -8.38
C LEU A 47 -10.33 -11.06 -9.80
N ASP A 48 -10.03 -10.19 -10.76
CA ASP A 48 -9.64 -10.63 -12.10
C ASP A 48 -8.22 -11.22 -12.03
N PRO A 49 -8.04 -12.55 -12.25
CA PRO A 49 -6.72 -13.18 -12.12
C PRO A 49 -5.69 -12.62 -13.11
N LYS A 50 -6.12 -11.92 -14.16
CA LYS A 50 -5.24 -11.28 -15.14
C LYS A 50 -4.80 -9.88 -14.73
N LYS A 51 -5.44 -9.28 -13.72
CA LYS A 51 -5.23 -7.89 -13.28
C LYS A 51 -4.90 -7.77 -11.80
N THR A 52 -4.44 -8.84 -11.13
CA THR A 52 -4.17 -8.87 -9.68
C THR A 52 -3.00 -7.96 -9.28
N GLN A 53 -3.17 -6.65 -9.50
CA GLN A 53 -2.26 -5.63 -8.99
C GLN A 53 -2.70 -5.16 -7.60
N LEU A 54 -1.77 -4.67 -6.80
CA LEU A 54 -2.04 -4.13 -5.46
C LEU A 54 -3.21 -3.12 -5.45
N GLY A 55 -3.31 -2.26 -6.47
CA GLY A 55 -4.41 -1.29 -6.56
C GLY A 55 -5.78 -1.96 -6.59
N GLN A 56 -5.97 -2.99 -7.41
CA GLN A 56 -7.23 -3.72 -7.48
C GLN A 56 -7.54 -4.46 -6.16
N ARG A 57 -6.52 -5.03 -5.53
CA ARG A 57 -6.69 -5.69 -4.21
C ARG A 57 -7.09 -4.69 -3.13
N LEU A 58 -6.52 -3.49 -3.12
CA LEU A 58 -6.90 -2.43 -2.19
C LEU A 58 -8.35 -1.98 -2.40
N GLU A 59 -8.77 -1.77 -3.65
CA GLU A 59 -10.15 -1.44 -3.99
C GLU A 59 -11.13 -2.51 -3.48
N LYS A 60 -10.83 -3.79 -3.74
CA LYS A 60 -11.69 -4.89 -3.27
C LYS A 60 -11.68 -5.07 -1.77
N LEU A 61 -10.55 -4.83 -1.12
CA LEU A 61 -10.47 -4.83 0.34
C LEU A 61 -11.33 -3.70 0.93
N GLU A 62 -11.31 -2.51 0.35
CA GLU A 62 -12.16 -1.39 0.76
C GLU A 62 -13.65 -1.72 0.63
N GLU A 63 -14.06 -2.31 -0.51
CA GLU A 63 -15.44 -2.77 -0.69
C GLU A 63 -15.87 -3.79 0.38
N LEU A 64 -14.99 -4.74 0.72
CA LEU A 64 -15.27 -5.74 1.75
C LEU A 64 -15.34 -5.12 3.14
N ILE A 65 -14.42 -4.24 3.48
CA ILE A 65 -14.42 -3.53 4.77
C ILE A 65 -15.74 -2.76 4.96
N LYS A 66 -16.22 -2.06 3.92
CA LYS A 66 -17.51 -1.35 3.95
C LYS A 66 -18.71 -2.29 4.14
N LYS A 67 -18.60 -3.55 3.75
CA LYS A 67 -19.66 -4.56 3.97
C LYS A 67 -19.59 -5.22 5.34
N VAL A 68 -18.38 -5.39 5.87
CA VAL A 68 -18.11 -6.17 7.09
C VAL A 68 -18.20 -5.31 8.35
N TYR A 69 -17.83 -4.04 8.27
CA TYR A 69 -17.80 -3.15 9.42
C TYR A 69 -18.88 -2.07 9.35
N ASP A 70 -19.41 -1.68 10.51
CA ASP A 70 -20.46 -0.67 10.63
C ASP A 70 -19.92 0.74 10.37
N HIS A 71 -19.92 1.15 9.10
CA HIS A 71 -19.51 2.47 8.66
C HIS A 71 -20.47 3.61 9.05
N THR A 72 -21.59 3.32 9.70
CA THR A 72 -22.42 4.37 10.33
C THR A 72 -21.74 4.95 11.57
N LYS A 73 -20.72 4.29 12.08
CA LYS A 73 -19.86 4.79 13.16
C LYS A 73 -18.73 5.64 12.56
N PRO A 74 -18.73 6.98 12.81
CA PRO A 74 -17.78 7.89 12.17
C PRO A 74 -16.31 7.51 12.40
N GLN A 75 -15.97 6.98 13.60
CA GLN A 75 -14.61 6.58 13.91
C GLN A 75 -14.17 5.34 13.10
N VAL A 76 -15.07 4.38 12.84
CA VAL A 76 -14.78 3.20 12.01
C VAL A 76 -14.48 3.64 10.58
N ALA A 77 -15.36 4.44 10.00
CA ALA A 77 -15.18 4.96 8.64
C ALA A 77 -13.86 5.74 8.52
N SER A 78 -13.65 6.73 9.40
CA SER A 78 -12.46 7.59 9.36
C SER A 78 -11.14 6.82 9.50
N ASP A 79 -11.08 5.82 10.39
CA ASP A 79 -9.86 5.05 10.62
C ASP A 79 -9.50 4.18 9.40
N PHE A 80 -10.49 3.50 8.79
CA PHE A 80 -10.24 2.71 7.59
C PHE A 80 -9.93 3.58 6.38
N ASP A 81 -10.66 4.66 6.15
CA ASP A 81 -10.40 5.60 5.06
C ASP A 81 -8.99 6.19 5.14
N ALA A 82 -8.55 6.57 6.35
CA ALA A 82 -7.18 7.05 6.57
C ALA A 82 -6.13 5.98 6.25
N TRP A 83 -6.39 4.73 6.58
CA TRP A 83 -5.49 3.63 6.25
C TRP A 83 -5.43 3.40 4.73
N PHE A 84 -6.59 3.34 4.02
CA PHE A 84 -6.63 3.16 2.57
C PHE A 84 -5.92 4.28 1.83
N HIS A 85 -6.09 5.52 2.28
CA HIS A 85 -5.37 6.67 1.71
C HIS A 85 -3.85 6.52 1.83
N ARG A 86 -3.33 6.04 2.97
CA ARG A 86 -1.90 5.77 3.17
C ARG A 86 -1.43 4.60 2.28
N ALA A 87 -2.22 3.54 2.17
CA ALA A 87 -1.89 2.38 1.35
C ALA A 87 -1.84 2.73 -0.15
N ASP A 88 -2.76 3.56 -0.63
CA ASP A 88 -2.74 4.04 -2.02
C ASP A 88 -1.56 4.96 -2.31
N LYS A 89 -1.19 5.84 -1.36
CA LYS A 89 0.05 6.62 -1.45
C LYS A 89 1.29 5.73 -1.54
N ALA A 90 1.37 4.66 -0.75
CA ALA A 90 2.48 3.72 -0.80
C ALA A 90 2.56 2.99 -2.15
N ARG A 91 1.41 2.62 -2.72
CA ARG A 91 1.31 2.04 -4.07
C ARG A 91 1.81 3.02 -5.15
N ALA A 92 1.35 4.27 -5.10
CA ALA A 92 1.77 5.31 -6.03
C ALA A 92 3.29 5.56 -5.93
N LEU A 93 3.82 5.70 -4.72
CA LEU A 93 5.24 5.88 -4.45
C LEU A 93 6.08 4.74 -5.06
N ARG A 94 5.68 3.48 -4.82
CA ARG A 94 6.37 2.32 -5.40
C ARG A 94 6.37 2.38 -6.93
N ASN A 95 5.25 2.76 -7.55
CA ASN A 95 5.16 2.85 -9.00
C ASN A 95 6.07 3.95 -9.55
N ASP A 96 6.08 5.12 -8.92
CA ASP A 96 6.97 6.22 -9.30
C ASP A 96 8.43 5.78 -9.24
N TYR A 97 8.84 5.09 -8.17
CA TYR A 97 10.23 4.68 -8.00
C TYR A 97 10.66 3.55 -8.93
N VAL A 98 9.78 2.61 -9.22
CA VAL A 98 10.09 1.48 -10.12
C VAL A 98 10.19 1.92 -11.57
N HIS A 99 9.40 2.92 -11.98
CA HIS A 99 9.33 3.38 -13.36
C HIS A 99 10.13 4.66 -13.64
N ALA A 100 10.74 5.27 -12.63
CA ALA A 100 11.53 6.47 -12.79
C ALA A 100 12.93 6.19 -13.37
N ARG A 101 13.49 7.20 -14.03
CA ARG A 101 14.91 7.25 -14.35
C ARG A 101 15.65 7.93 -13.20
N TRP A 102 16.57 7.20 -12.60
CA TRP A 102 17.35 7.66 -11.45
C TRP A 102 18.67 8.32 -11.84
N GLY A 103 19.05 9.33 -11.07
CA GLY A 103 20.36 9.96 -11.10
C GLY A 103 20.86 10.21 -9.68
N MET A 104 22.16 10.26 -9.54
CA MET A 104 22.87 10.53 -8.28
C MET A 104 23.84 11.69 -8.48
N PRO A 105 23.99 12.60 -7.50
CA PRO A 105 25.02 13.63 -7.58
C PRO A 105 26.41 13.01 -7.48
N GLY A 106 27.38 13.59 -8.20
CA GLY A 106 28.73 13.08 -8.26
C GLY A 106 29.62 13.41 -7.06
N ASP A 107 29.37 14.50 -6.34
CA ASP A 107 30.15 14.95 -5.19
C ASP A 107 29.23 15.62 -4.15
N LEU A 108 29.26 15.06 -2.93
CA LEU A 108 28.44 15.50 -1.80
C LEU A 108 29.33 15.76 -0.59
N LYS A 109 30.21 16.74 -0.66
CA LYS A 109 31.20 16.95 0.41
C LYS A 109 30.58 17.39 1.72
N ASP A 110 29.51 18.19 1.69
CA ASP A 110 28.89 18.79 2.88
C ASP A 110 27.37 18.71 2.89
N GLU A 111 26.77 17.91 2.01
CA GLU A 111 25.31 17.75 1.92
C GLU A 111 24.86 16.37 2.36
N GLU A 112 23.61 16.29 2.86
CA GLU A 112 22.94 15.01 3.07
C GLU A 112 22.83 14.26 1.74
N PRO A 113 23.18 12.95 1.68
CA PRO A 113 23.04 12.15 0.49
C PRO A 113 21.60 12.17 -0.05
N TYR A 114 21.46 12.37 -1.35
CA TYR A 114 20.17 12.37 -2.02
C TYR A 114 20.26 11.66 -3.38
N ALA A 115 19.11 11.22 -3.86
CA ALA A 115 18.90 10.84 -5.24
C ALA A 115 17.94 11.81 -5.90
N PHE A 116 18.06 12.00 -7.19
CA PHE A 116 17.01 12.61 -7.99
C PHE A 116 16.45 11.60 -8.98
N PHE A 117 15.18 11.74 -9.33
CA PHE A 117 14.56 10.86 -10.29
C PHE A 117 13.57 11.63 -11.17
N LEU A 118 13.54 11.21 -12.42
CA LEU A 118 12.65 11.71 -13.44
C LEU A 118 11.52 10.70 -13.62
N VAL A 119 10.31 11.10 -13.28
CA VAL A 119 9.08 10.36 -13.58
C VAL A 119 8.57 10.84 -14.94
N LEU A 120 8.66 9.98 -15.94
CA LEU A 120 8.23 10.33 -17.31
C LEU A 120 6.72 10.20 -17.46
N ASN A 121 6.14 11.13 -18.18
CA ASN A 121 4.75 11.05 -18.62
C ASN A 121 4.65 10.14 -19.85
N TRP A 122 4.57 8.82 -19.61
CA TRP A 122 4.49 7.82 -20.68
C TRP A 122 3.21 7.92 -21.54
N ASP A 123 2.14 8.42 -20.94
CA ASP A 123 0.84 8.56 -21.63
C ASP A 123 0.75 9.84 -22.48
N MET A 124 1.85 10.61 -22.53
CA MET A 124 1.93 11.90 -23.24
C MET A 124 0.75 12.84 -22.92
N ASN A 125 0.21 12.74 -21.71
CA ASN A 125 -0.86 13.60 -21.26
C ASN A 125 -0.30 15.02 -21.01
N PRO A 126 -0.73 16.04 -21.74
CA PRO A 126 -0.20 17.41 -21.59
C PRO A 126 -0.47 18.02 -20.21
N ASP A 127 -1.48 17.50 -19.50
CA ASP A 127 -1.83 17.95 -18.14
C ASP A 127 -0.96 17.30 -17.05
N GLN A 128 -0.12 16.34 -17.39
CA GLN A 128 0.78 15.64 -16.49
C GLN A 128 2.23 15.71 -17.00
N PRO A 129 2.91 16.84 -16.82
CA PRO A 129 4.29 16.98 -17.29
C PRO A 129 5.23 16.04 -16.55
N ASP A 130 6.37 15.73 -17.17
CA ASP A 130 7.47 15.04 -16.52
C ASP A 130 7.85 15.72 -15.20
N LYS A 131 8.10 14.92 -14.16
CA LYS A 131 8.45 15.43 -12.84
C LYS A 131 9.88 15.03 -12.49
N THR A 132 10.69 16.01 -12.13
CA THR A 132 11.98 15.75 -11.48
C THR A 132 11.83 15.99 -9.99
N LEU A 133 12.13 14.97 -9.21
CA LEU A 133 12.05 15.01 -7.76
C LEU A 133 13.43 14.78 -7.16
N LYS A 134 13.74 15.53 -6.10
CA LYS A 134 14.91 15.31 -5.24
C LYS A 134 14.44 14.61 -3.97
N LEU A 135 15.14 13.56 -3.55
CA LEU A 135 14.82 12.78 -2.36
C LEU A 135 16.07 12.54 -1.55
N THR A 136 16.12 13.03 -0.33
CA THR A 136 17.21 12.72 0.60
C THR A 136 17.12 11.27 1.07
N PHE A 137 18.22 10.68 1.49
CA PHE A 137 18.22 9.31 2.01
C PHE A 137 17.41 9.17 3.29
N ASN A 138 17.37 10.19 4.14
CA ASN A 138 16.52 10.20 5.33
C ASN A 138 15.02 10.24 4.99
N GLU A 139 14.64 11.03 3.98
CA GLU A 139 13.25 11.01 3.48
C GLU A 139 12.88 9.67 2.90
N PHE A 140 13.80 9.03 2.16
CA PHE A 140 13.58 7.70 1.59
C PHE A 140 13.40 6.64 2.70
N ASP A 141 14.28 6.65 3.72
CA ASP A 141 14.17 5.74 4.85
C ASP A 141 12.84 5.92 5.60
N ARG A 142 12.38 7.16 5.80
CA ARG A 142 11.08 7.46 6.41
C ARG A 142 9.92 6.92 5.57
N GLN A 143 9.97 7.06 4.25
CA GLN A 143 8.93 6.52 3.36
C GLN A 143 8.89 4.98 3.41
N ILE A 144 10.04 4.32 3.42
CA ILE A 144 10.14 2.86 3.56
C ILE A 144 9.53 2.41 4.90
N GLU A 145 9.84 3.12 5.98
CA GLU A 145 9.28 2.83 7.30
C GLU A 145 7.75 2.95 7.33
N GLU A 146 7.20 4.00 6.71
CA GLU A 146 5.74 4.17 6.61
C GLU A 146 5.08 3.03 5.83
N VAL A 147 5.64 2.61 4.70
CA VAL A 147 5.12 1.44 3.95
C VAL A 147 5.19 0.17 4.79
N SER A 148 6.30 -0.04 5.50
CA SER A 148 6.52 -1.24 6.33
C SER A 148 5.51 -1.35 7.48
N LYS A 149 5.00 -0.22 8.00
CA LYS A 149 4.02 -0.19 9.10
C LYS A 149 2.60 -0.53 8.64
N LEU A 150 2.26 -0.34 7.36
CA LEU A 150 0.87 -0.43 6.88
C LEU A 150 0.21 -1.77 7.19
N ALA A 151 0.92 -2.89 7.02
CA ALA A 151 0.37 -4.21 7.29
C ALA A 151 0.01 -4.39 8.77
N SER A 152 0.90 -4.00 9.69
CA SER A 152 0.65 -4.08 11.13
C SER A 152 -0.44 -3.11 11.59
N ASP A 153 -0.52 -1.93 10.99
CA ASP A 153 -1.55 -0.94 11.29
C ASP A 153 -2.94 -1.45 10.87
N PHE A 154 -3.05 -2.13 9.72
CA PHE A 154 -4.30 -2.77 9.31
C PHE A 154 -4.79 -3.79 10.33
N MET A 155 -3.88 -4.65 10.84
CA MET A 155 -4.24 -5.63 11.86
C MET A 155 -4.74 -4.96 13.14
N LYS A 156 -4.07 -3.89 13.58
CA LYS A 156 -4.50 -3.12 14.76
C LYS A 156 -5.88 -2.46 14.55
N LEU A 157 -6.16 -1.94 13.35
CA LEU A 157 -7.48 -1.38 13.01
C LEU A 157 -8.56 -2.45 13.07
N ARG A 158 -8.32 -3.59 12.45
CA ARG A 158 -9.22 -4.73 12.49
C ARG A 158 -9.57 -5.14 13.93
N ASP A 159 -8.54 -5.28 14.78
CA ASP A 159 -8.72 -5.69 16.17
C ASP A 159 -9.46 -4.60 16.98
N ARG A 160 -9.12 -3.33 16.76
CA ARG A 160 -9.80 -2.17 17.39
C ARG A 160 -11.30 -2.14 17.09
N HIS A 161 -11.66 -2.44 15.84
CA HIS A 161 -13.04 -2.36 15.37
C HIS A 161 -13.77 -3.71 15.35
N ALA A 162 -13.19 -4.78 15.89
CA ALA A 162 -13.80 -6.12 15.89
C ALA A 162 -15.24 -6.14 16.45
N LYS A 163 -15.53 -5.34 17.49
CA LYS A 163 -16.88 -5.20 18.07
C LYS A 163 -17.89 -4.49 17.17
N HIS A 164 -17.44 -3.85 16.09
CA HIS A 164 -18.27 -3.15 15.10
C HIS A 164 -18.36 -3.95 13.80
N ALA A 165 -17.86 -5.19 13.77
CA ALA A 165 -18.11 -6.09 12.67
C ALA A 165 -19.60 -6.42 12.60
N ILE A 166 -20.19 -6.24 11.43
CA ILE A 166 -21.57 -6.64 11.17
C ILE A 166 -21.55 -8.17 11.15
N SER A 167 -22.14 -8.79 12.18
CA SER A 167 -22.25 -10.24 12.19
C SER A 167 -23.07 -10.64 10.96
N ALA A 168 -22.45 -11.35 10.01
CA ALA A 168 -23.21 -12.02 8.98
C ALA A 168 -24.29 -12.84 9.69
N ALA A 169 -25.55 -12.50 9.50
CA ALA A 169 -26.67 -13.15 10.16
C ALA A 169 -26.47 -14.67 10.04
N ARG A 170 -26.21 -15.34 11.14
CA ARG A 170 -26.13 -16.79 11.20
C ARG A 170 -27.49 -17.26 10.62
N PRO A 171 -27.53 -18.03 9.52
CA PRO A 171 -28.82 -18.51 9.05
C PRO A 171 -29.49 -19.20 10.24
N PRO A 172 -30.81 -19.00 10.47
CA PRO A 172 -31.49 -19.63 11.58
C PRO A 172 -31.18 -21.12 11.50
N SER A 173 -30.61 -21.64 12.56
CA SER A 173 -30.35 -23.08 12.72
C SER A 173 -31.65 -23.78 12.46
N GLY A 174 -31.73 -24.46 11.29
CA GLY A 174 -32.92 -25.15 10.84
C GLY A 174 -33.45 -26.03 11.96
N VAL A 175 -34.66 -25.80 12.34
CA VAL A 175 -35.46 -26.69 13.18
C VAL A 175 -35.56 -27.99 12.42
N SER A 176 -34.81 -29.03 12.87
CA SER A 176 -35.01 -30.39 12.43
C SER A 176 -36.37 -30.82 13.01
N THR A 177 -37.34 -31.00 12.16
CA THR A 177 -38.52 -31.79 12.39
C THR A 177 -38.27 -33.21 11.97
#